data_c1d9d42716b985a7dac6fc99864c0ec3
#
_entry.id   c1d9d42716b985a7dac6fc99864c0ec3
#
_cell.length_a   1.000
_cell.length_b   1.000
_cell.length_c   1.000
_cell.angle_alpha   90.00
_cell.angle_beta   90.00
_cell.angle_gamma   90.00
#
_symmetry.space_group_name_H-M   'P 1'
#
loop_
_entity.id
_entity.type
_entity.pdbx_description
1 polymer ?
#
loop_
_entity_poly.entity_id
_entity_poly.type
_entity_poly.pdbx_seq_one_letter_code
_entity_poly.pdbx_strand_id
1 'polypeptide(L)'
;APGLDTGLRGKIIDAAMRFAKSVKYQNLGTFEFLVDVSNDAGNFVFIEANARLQVEHTVTEAVAGVDLVQTQIKLANGDSLSALGLDDPQAVAPRGYAIQTRVNMETVSADGVVRPGGGVLSVYEAPSGPGVRTDGFGYAGYQTSSAFDSLLAKVICHSPTANFSDVITRSRRALSEFRLEGADVNISFLQNILGHKDFAQSKV
;
A
#
# COMPACT_ATOMS: atom_id res chain seq x y z
N ALA A 1 9.37 -3.39 -4.49
CA ALA A 1 9.34 -4.44 -3.47
C ALA A 1 10.76 -4.71 -3.00
N PRO A 2 11.01 -4.90 -1.70
CA PRO A 2 12.30 -5.35 -1.22
C PRO A 2 12.61 -6.74 -1.83
N GLY A 3 13.86 -6.98 -2.22
CA GLY A 3 14.26 -8.25 -2.82
C GLY A 3 13.99 -8.42 -4.32
N LEU A 4 13.29 -7.51 -4.97
CA LEU A 4 13.14 -7.56 -6.43
C LEU A 4 14.43 -7.09 -7.12
N ASP A 5 14.98 -7.93 -8.00
CA ASP A 5 16.14 -7.57 -8.81
C ASP A 5 15.91 -6.30 -9.64
N THR A 6 16.92 -5.44 -9.73
CA THR A 6 16.80 -4.17 -10.42
C THR A 6 16.59 -4.31 -11.93
N GLY A 7 17.19 -5.33 -12.55
CA GLY A 7 17.02 -5.62 -13.98
C GLY A 7 15.62 -6.13 -14.27
N LEU A 8 15.09 -7.01 -13.42
CA LEU A 8 13.71 -7.49 -13.52
C LEU A 8 12.70 -6.37 -13.30
N ARG A 9 12.95 -5.51 -12.30
CA ARG A 9 12.13 -4.30 -12.09
C ARG A 9 12.07 -3.42 -13.35
N GLY A 10 13.21 -3.21 -14.00
CA GLY A 10 13.26 -2.47 -15.28
C GLY A 10 12.41 -3.11 -16.36
N LYS A 11 12.53 -4.43 -16.56
CA LYS A 11 11.74 -5.18 -17.57
C LYS A 11 10.23 -5.07 -17.32
N ILE A 12 9.78 -5.13 -16.04
CA ILE A 12 8.36 -4.99 -15.68
C ILE A 12 7.87 -3.56 -15.98
N ILE A 13 8.64 -2.55 -15.64
CA ILE A 13 8.30 -1.15 -15.95
C ILE A 13 8.20 -0.94 -17.46
N ASP A 14 9.16 -1.44 -18.23
CA ASP A 14 9.15 -1.35 -19.69
C ASP A 14 7.94 -2.07 -20.31
N ALA A 15 7.54 -3.21 -19.75
CA ALA A 15 6.34 -3.92 -20.19
C ALA A 15 5.08 -3.06 -19.91
N ALA A 16 4.93 -2.52 -18.71
CA ALA A 16 3.81 -1.64 -18.36
C ALA A 16 3.75 -0.40 -19.28
N MET A 17 4.90 0.21 -19.54
CA MET A 17 4.99 1.37 -20.46
C MET A 17 4.62 1.02 -21.90
N ARG A 18 5.00 -0.15 -22.39
CA ARG A 18 4.57 -0.63 -23.72
C ARG A 18 3.07 -0.84 -23.79
N PHE A 19 2.47 -1.46 -22.76
CA PHE A 19 1.01 -1.60 -22.66
C PHE A 19 0.32 -0.23 -22.69
N ALA A 20 0.72 0.67 -21.79
CA ALA A 20 0.14 2.00 -21.72
C ALA A 20 0.21 2.75 -23.07
N LYS A 21 1.36 2.71 -23.73
CA LYS A 21 1.55 3.34 -25.05
C LYS A 21 0.68 2.69 -26.13
N SER A 22 0.57 1.36 -26.17
CA SER A 22 -0.18 0.64 -27.22
C SER A 22 -1.68 0.96 -27.19
N VAL A 23 -2.23 1.21 -26.01
CA VAL A 23 -3.66 1.56 -25.83
C VAL A 23 -3.88 3.07 -25.68
N LYS A 24 -2.83 3.89 -25.85
CA LYS A 24 -2.87 5.35 -25.61
C LYS A 24 -3.49 5.69 -24.26
N TYR A 25 -3.01 4.99 -23.22
CA TYR A 25 -3.55 5.10 -21.88
C TYR A 25 -3.45 6.55 -21.37
N GLN A 26 -4.54 7.02 -20.78
CA GLN A 26 -4.63 8.34 -20.19
C GLN A 26 -4.97 8.25 -18.70
N ASN A 27 -4.45 9.21 -17.93
CA ASN A 27 -4.70 9.32 -16.50
C ASN A 27 -4.00 8.20 -15.67
N LEU A 28 -4.46 7.98 -14.46
CA LEU A 28 -3.88 7.08 -13.47
C LEU A 28 -4.39 5.64 -13.63
N GLY A 29 -3.50 4.67 -13.47
CA GLY A 29 -3.84 3.25 -13.47
C GLY A 29 -2.69 2.41 -12.94
N THR A 30 -2.97 1.12 -12.74
CA THR A 30 -2.01 0.12 -12.27
C THR A 30 -2.00 -1.06 -13.22
N PHE A 31 -0.81 -1.51 -13.61
CA PHE A 31 -0.59 -2.76 -14.35
C PHE A 31 -0.01 -3.79 -13.39
N GLU A 32 -0.65 -4.94 -13.28
CA GLU A 32 -0.27 -5.99 -12.34
C GLU A 32 0.44 -7.15 -13.06
N PHE A 33 1.50 -7.64 -12.43
CA PHE A 33 2.32 -8.71 -12.96
C PHE A 33 2.59 -9.75 -11.87
N LEU A 34 2.53 -11.02 -12.25
CA LEU A 34 2.99 -12.13 -11.42
C LEU A 34 4.44 -12.43 -11.78
N VAL A 35 5.30 -12.50 -10.76
CA VAL A 35 6.73 -12.79 -10.93
C VAL A 35 7.01 -14.21 -10.42
N ASP A 36 7.69 -15.00 -11.25
CA ASP A 36 8.20 -16.31 -10.84
C ASP A 36 9.50 -16.12 -10.04
N VAL A 37 9.42 -16.41 -8.74
CA VAL A 37 10.56 -16.35 -7.81
C VAL A 37 11.22 -17.71 -7.57
N SER A 38 10.78 -18.76 -8.26
CA SER A 38 11.31 -20.12 -8.09
C SER A 38 12.69 -20.31 -8.72
N ASN A 39 13.09 -19.40 -9.60
CA ASN A 39 14.39 -19.43 -10.30
C ASN A 39 14.84 -17.99 -10.65
N ASP A 40 16.14 -17.86 -10.94
CA ASP A 40 16.75 -16.57 -11.29
C ASP A 40 16.48 -16.11 -12.74
N ALA A 41 15.60 -16.79 -13.48
CA ALA A 41 15.32 -16.44 -14.88
C ALA A 41 14.55 -15.11 -15.03
N GLY A 42 13.97 -14.61 -13.94
CA GLY A 42 13.24 -13.33 -13.95
C GLY A 42 12.02 -13.35 -14.84
N ASN A 43 11.29 -14.47 -14.86
CA ASN A 43 10.06 -14.62 -15.62
C ASN A 43 8.93 -13.87 -14.93
N PHE A 44 8.12 -13.18 -15.73
CA PHE A 44 6.91 -12.55 -15.25
C PHE A 44 5.81 -12.58 -16.32
N VAL A 45 4.57 -12.58 -15.87
CA VAL A 45 3.40 -12.55 -16.73
C VAL A 45 2.47 -11.41 -16.32
N PHE A 46 1.83 -10.79 -17.29
CA PHE A 46 0.80 -9.78 -17.05
C PHE A 46 -0.47 -10.46 -16.53
N ILE A 47 -1.08 -9.89 -15.49
CA ILE A 47 -2.34 -10.36 -14.91
C ILE A 47 -3.47 -9.46 -15.39
N GLU A 48 -3.45 -8.19 -15.00
CA GLU A 48 -4.53 -7.26 -15.32
C GLU A 48 -4.08 -5.80 -15.29
N ALA A 49 -4.91 -4.93 -15.81
CA ALA A 49 -4.78 -3.48 -15.67
C ALA A 49 -6.01 -2.91 -14.97
N ASN A 50 -5.78 -2.19 -13.89
CA ASN A 50 -6.80 -1.47 -13.15
C ASN A 50 -6.76 0.01 -13.57
N ALA A 51 -7.75 0.43 -14.38
CA ALA A 51 -7.85 1.80 -14.92
C ALA A 51 -8.45 2.77 -13.88
N ARG A 52 -7.92 2.76 -12.68
CA ARG A 52 -8.39 3.54 -11.54
C ARG A 52 -7.33 3.65 -10.45
N LEU A 53 -7.55 4.55 -9.50
CA LEU A 53 -6.81 4.57 -8.24
C LEU A 53 -7.07 3.27 -7.46
N GLN A 54 -6.02 2.69 -6.89
CA GLN A 54 -6.11 1.51 -6.02
C GLN A 54 -5.93 1.90 -4.54
N VAL A 55 -6.36 1.02 -3.65
CA VAL A 55 -6.29 1.26 -2.18
C VAL A 55 -4.86 1.49 -1.73
N GLU A 56 -3.90 0.77 -2.32
CA GLU A 56 -2.47 0.80 -1.98
C GLU A 56 -1.67 1.94 -2.61
N HIS A 57 -2.29 2.87 -3.36
CA HIS A 57 -1.60 4.01 -3.98
C HIS A 57 -0.73 4.81 -3.01
N THR A 58 -1.08 4.82 -1.74
CA THR A 58 -0.40 5.59 -0.70
C THR A 58 1.04 5.16 -0.45
N VAL A 59 1.41 3.88 -0.71
CA VAL A 59 2.83 3.47 -0.63
C VAL A 59 3.65 4.08 -1.75
N THR A 60 3.08 4.20 -2.95
CA THR A 60 3.72 4.88 -4.08
C THR A 60 3.90 6.37 -3.77
N GLU A 61 2.86 7.03 -3.25
CA GLU A 61 2.93 8.43 -2.82
C GLU A 61 4.04 8.65 -1.79
N ALA A 62 4.12 7.77 -0.79
CA ALA A 62 5.09 7.88 0.29
C ALA A 62 6.54 7.77 -0.19
N VAL A 63 6.85 6.84 -1.11
CA VAL A 63 8.22 6.65 -1.61
C VAL A 63 8.59 7.59 -2.74
N ALA A 64 7.63 8.02 -3.58
CA ALA A 64 7.87 8.89 -4.72
C ALA A 64 7.75 10.38 -4.40
N GLY A 65 7.06 10.73 -3.30
CA GLY A 65 6.79 12.12 -2.93
C GLY A 65 5.79 12.81 -3.85
N VAL A 66 4.86 12.07 -4.44
CA VAL A 66 3.84 12.56 -5.38
C VAL A 66 2.46 12.32 -4.79
N ASP A 67 1.58 13.31 -4.84
CA ASP A 67 0.16 13.14 -4.55
C ASP A 67 -0.56 12.66 -5.81
N LEU A 68 -0.91 11.37 -5.84
CA LEU A 68 -1.51 10.74 -7.01
C LEU A 68 -2.95 11.20 -7.23
N VAL A 69 -3.68 11.52 -6.17
CA VAL A 69 -5.07 12.01 -6.27
C VAL A 69 -5.09 13.41 -6.90
N GLN A 70 -4.26 14.33 -6.41
CA GLN A 70 -4.13 15.65 -7.02
C GLN A 70 -3.61 15.57 -8.46
N THR A 71 -2.64 14.68 -8.71
CA THR A 71 -2.09 14.44 -10.06
C THR A 71 -3.20 13.98 -11.00
N GLN A 72 -4.03 13.04 -10.58
CA GLN A 72 -5.17 12.54 -11.37
C GLN A 72 -6.14 13.67 -11.74
N ILE A 73 -6.47 14.55 -10.79
CA ILE A 73 -7.36 15.70 -11.02
C ILE A 73 -6.73 16.69 -12.01
N LYS A 74 -5.45 17.01 -11.84
CA LYS A 74 -4.72 17.91 -12.74
C LYS A 74 -4.64 17.37 -14.16
N LEU A 75 -4.33 16.08 -14.33
CA LEU A 75 -4.36 15.42 -15.65
C LEU A 75 -5.74 15.47 -16.28
N ALA A 76 -6.81 15.26 -15.50
CA ALA A 76 -8.18 15.36 -16.00
C ALA A 76 -8.55 16.79 -16.42
N ASN A 77 -7.94 17.81 -15.81
CA ASN A 77 -8.08 19.22 -16.21
C ASN A 77 -7.23 19.60 -17.42
N GLY A 78 -6.41 18.69 -17.95
CA GLY A 78 -5.62 18.89 -19.16
C GLY A 78 -4.16 19.24 -18.93
N ASP A 79 -3.66 19.21 -17.68
CA ASP A 79 -2.23 19.39 -17.39
C ASP A 79 -1.42 18.24 -18.02
N SER A 80 -0.24 18.55 -18.56
CA SER A 80 0.67 17.54 -19.07
C SER A 80 1.57 16.96 -17.98
N LEU A 81 2.12 15.76 -18.18
CA LEU A 81 3.12 15.18 -17.26
C LEU A 81 4.32 16.11 -17.07
N SER A 82 4.74 16.79 -18.13
CA SER A 82 5.86 17.76 -18.04
C SER A 82 5.51 18.97 -17.17
N ALA A 83 4.29 19.50 -17.29
CA ALA A 83 3.84 20.60 -16.43
C ALA A 83 3.78 20.21 -14.95
N LEU A 84 3.60 18.91 -14.67
CA LEU A 84 3.57 18.34 -13.33
C LEU A 84 4.96 17.87 -12.85
N GLY A 85 6.00 17.96 -13.69
CA GLY A 85 7.34 17.46 -13.39
C GLY A 85 7.43 15.93 -13.29
N LEU A 86 6.55 15.21 -14.00
CA LEU A 86 6.43 13.75 -13.96
C LEU A 86 6.89 13.06 -15.27
N ASP A 87 7.46 13.80 -16.20
CA ASP A 87 8.02 13.29 -17.44
C ASP A 87 9.46 12.76 -17.30
N ASP A 88 10.15 13.15 -16.22
CA ASP A 88 11.45 12.60 -15.86
C ASP A 88 11.31 11.47 -14.81
N PRO A 89 11.66 10.21 -15.17
CA PRO A 89 11.63 9.10 -14.23
C PRO A 89 12.48 9.31 -12.97
N GLN A 90 13.53 10.16 -13.02
CA GLN A 90 14.37 10.44 -11.87
C GLN A 90 13.68 11.35 -10.85
N ALA A 91 12.76 12.20 -11.29
CA ALA A 91 12.00 13.09 -10.40
C ALA A 91 11.09 12.31 -9.43
N VAL A 92 10.67 11.11 -9.84
CA VAL A 92 9.78 10.22 -9.08
C VAL A 92 10.48 8.94 -8.60
N ALA A 93 11.82 8.93 -8.59
CA ALA A 93 12.59 7.78 -8.13
C ALA A 93 12.25 7.45 -6.66
N PRO A 94 11.92 6.19 -6.35
CA PRO A 94 11.54 5.82 -5.00
C PRO A 94 12.65 6.07 -3.98
N ARG A 95 12.29 6.66 -2.83
CA ARG A 95 13.19 6.92 -1.70
C ARG A 95 12.79 6.06 -0.51
N GLY A 96 13.67 5.11 -0.14
CA GLY A 96 13.43 4.19 0.96
C GLY A 96 12.29 3.21 0.71
N TYR A 97 11.56 2.88 1.77
CA TYR A 97 10.50 1.90 1.77
C TYR A 97 9.24 2.40 2.44
N ALA A 98 8.08 1.96 1.95
CA ALA A 98 6.80 2.17 2.61
C ALA A 98 6.04 0.87 2.76
N ILE A 99 5.31 0.74 3.85
CA ILE A 99 4.37 -0.36 4.12
C ILE A 99 3.01 0.25 4.39
N GLN A 100 1.98 -0.25 3.71
CA GLN A 100 0.59 0.02 4.04
C GLN A 100 -0.03 -1.20 4.69
N THR A 101 -0.64 -1.04 5.84
CA THR A 101 -1.47 -2.05 6.48
C THR A 101 -2.94 -1.63 6.39
N ARG A 102 -3.81 -2.58 6.01
CA ARG A 102 -5.26 -2.39 6.00
C ARG A 102 -5.82 -2.87 7.32
N VAL A 103 -6.23 -1.94 8.17
CA VAL A 103 -6.91 -2.24 9.42
C VAL A 103 -8.38 -2.49 9.09
N ASN A 104 -8.75 -3.75 9.10
CA ASN A 104 -10.07 -4.23 8.77
C ASN A 104 -10.84 -4.62 10.03
N MET A 105 -12.16 -4.41 10.00
CA MET A 105 -13.10 -4.87 11.02
C MET A 105 -13.35 -6.36 10.83
N GLU A 106 -12.37 -7.18 11.20
CA GLU A 106 -12.39 -8.62 11.04
C GLU A 106 -11.43 -9.30 12.03
N THR A 107 -11.69 -10.55 12.36
CA THR A 107 -10.76 -11.43 13.06
C THR A 107 -10.23 -12.49 12.11
N VAL A 108 -8.97 -12.88 12.30
CA VAL A 108 -8.33 -13.98 11.59
C VAL A 108 -7.98 -15.05 12.62
N SER A 109 -8.62 -16.20 12.52
CA SER A 109 -8.37 -17.33 13.42
C SER A 109 -7.08 -18.09 13.04
N ALA A 110 -6.60 -18.96 13.92
CA ALA A 110 -5.34 -19.69 13.72
C ALA A 110 -5.35 -20.62 12.49
N ASP A 111 -6.51 -21.04 12.03
CA ASP A 111 -6.74 -21.84 10.82
C ASP A 111 -6.86 -20.96 9.54
N GLY A 112 -6.68 -19.64 9.67
CA GLY A 112 -6.72 -18.68 8.56
C GLY A 112 -8.15 -18.26 8.17
N VAL A 113 -9.18 -18.66 8.91
CA VAL A 113 -10.55 -18.24 8.61
C VAL A 113 -10.75 -16.78 9.02
N VAL A 114 -11.19 -15.97 8.06
CA VAL A 114 -11.56 -14.57 8.28
C VAL A 114 -13.03 -14.46 8.64
N ARG A 115 -13.34 -13.75 9.73
CA ARG A 115 -14.71 -13.48 10.16
C ARG A 115 -14.93 -11.99 10.25
N PRO A 116 -15.98 -11.44 9.61
CA PRO A 116 -16.33 -10.05 9.77
C PRO A 116 -16.55 -9.71 11.24
N GLY A 117 -15.96 -8.63 11.69
CA GLY A 117 -16.21 -8.03 12.99
C GLY A 117 -17.18 -6.85 12.86
N GLY A 118 -17.63 -6.35 13.98
CA GLY A 118 -18.50 -5.19 14.03
C GLY A 118 -18.79 -4.77 15.46
N GLY A 119 -19.36 -3.58 15.60
CA GLY A 119 -19.70 -3.02 16.91
C GLY A 119 -19.80 -1.51 16.85
N VAL A 120 -19.85 -0.88 18.02
CA VAL A 120 -19.74 0.59 18.15
C VAL A 120 -18.35 0.90 18.67
N LEU A 121 -17.57 1.68 17.91
CA LEU A 121 -16.24 2.09 18.33
C LEU A 121 -16.36 2.98 19.58
N SER A 122 -15.94 2.50 20.73
CA SER A 122 -15.88 3.30 21.97
C SER A 122 -14.61 4.16 22.01
N VAL A 123 -13.52 3.67 21.39
CA VAL A 123 -12.24 4.39 21.25
C VAL A 123 -11.75 4.28 19.82
N TYR A 124 -11.28 5.41 19.26
CA TYR A 124 -10.59 5.50 17.99
C TYR A 124 -9.47 6.53 18.12
N GLU A 125 -8.25 6.07 18.39
CA GLU A 125 -7.06 6.90 18.51
C GLU A 125 -6.02 6.40 17.50
N ALA A 126 -5.97 7.09 16.34
CA ALA A 126 -5.08 6.73 15.25
C ALA A 126 -3.62 7.03 15.58
N PRO A 127 -2.66 6.19 15.15
CA PRO A 127 -1.25 6.44 15.33
C PRO A 127 -0.78 7.66 14.55
N SER A 128 0.24 8.32 15.05
CA SER A 128 0.82 9.52 14.44
C SER A 128 2.35 9.58 14.57
N GLY A 129 2.95 10.63 14.02
CA GLY A 129 4.37 10.90 14.13
C GLY A 129 5.11 10.83 12.79
N PRO A 130 6.44 11.12 12.76
CA PRO A 130 7.22 11.19 11.55
C PRO A 130 7.18 9.90 10.73
N GLY A 131 6.77 10.00 9.47
CA GLY A 131 6.65 8.86 8.56
C GLY A 131 5.49 7.91 8.86
N VAL A 132 4.48 8.37 9.60
CA VAL A 132 3.21 7.66 9.83
C VAL A 132 2.07 8.51 9.29
N ARG A 133 1.25 7.91 8.42
CA ARG A 133 0.01 8.49 7.88
C ARG A 133 -1.10 7.50 8.15
N THR A 134 -2.24 7.99 8.59
CA THR A 134 -3.47 7.19 8.73
C THR A 134 -4.56 7.78 7.85
N ASP A 135 -5.08 6.99 6.91
CA ASP A 135 -6.26 7.31 6.13
C ASP A 135 -7.40 6.43 6.62
N GLY A 136 -8.40 7.01 7.26
CA GLY A 136 -9.51 6.28 7.84
C GLY A 136 -10.73 7.17 8.01
N PHE A 137 -11.86 6.57 8.35
CA PHE A 137 -13.13 7.27 8.55
C PHE A 137 -13.75 7.01 9.94
N GLY A 138 -13.09 6.18 10.77
CA GLY A 138 -13.57 5.86 12.11
C GLY A 138 -13.49 7.04 13.07
N TYR A 139 -14.37 7.02 14.06
CA TYR A 139 -14.39 7.95 15.20
C TYR A 139 -15.09 7.30 16.39
N ALA A 140 -14.87 7.79 17.59
CA ALA A 140 -15.56 7.29 18.78
C ALA A 140 -17.08 7.51 18.64
N GLY A 141 -17.87 6.45 18.83
CA GLY A 141 -19.32 6.43 18.59
C GLY A 141 -19.73 5.94 17.20
N TYR A 142 -18.77 5.71 16.28
CA TYR A 142 -19.11 5.16 14.96
C TYR A 142 -19.63 3.73 15.10
N GLN A 143 -20.81 3.48 14.52
CA GLN A 143 -21.36 2.13 14.41
C GLN A 143 -20.94 1.51 13.08
N THR A 144 -20.20 0.42 13.17
CA THR A 144 -19.72 -0.31 11.99
C THR A 144 -20.85 -1.01 11.27
N SER A 145 -20.70 -1.23 9.97
CA SER A 145 -21.67 -1.97 9.16
C SER A 145 -20.97 -3.11 8.43
N SER A 146 -21.51 -4.31 8.53
CA SER A 146 -21.06 -5.48 7.76
C SER A 146 -21.61 -5.50 6.31
N ALA A 147 -22.42 -4.51 5.93
CA ALA A 147 -23.00 -4.42 4.59
C ALA A 147 -22.01 -3.91 3.52
N PHE A 148 -20.86 -3.40 3.94
CA PHE A 148 -19.82 -2.84 3.09
C PHE A 148 -18.47 -3.52 3.36
N ASP A 149 -17.41 -3.04 2.67
CA ASP A 149 -16.04 -3.47 2.91
C ASP A 149 -15.65 -3.32 4.39
N SER A 150 -14.90 -4.28 4.90
CA SER A 150 -14.44 -4.30 6.30
C SER A 150 -13.35 -3.27 6.59
N LEU A 151 -12.80 -2.60 5.58
CA LEU A 151 -11.70 -1.63 5.72
C LEU A 151 -12.13 -0.44 6.57
N LEU A 152 -11.51 -0.28 7.74
CA LEU A 152 -11.73 0.85 8.66
C LEU A 152 -10.72 1.96 8.46
N ALA A 153 -9.45 1.59 8.30
CA ALA A 153 -8.34 2.51 8.12
C ALA A 153 -7.17 1.86 7.40
N LYS A 154 -6.36 2.68 6.72
CA LYS A 154 -5.03 2.32 6.26
C LYS A 154 -4.00 3.02 7.14
N VAL A 155 -3.03 2.27 7.62
CA VAL A 155 -1.84 2.84 8.27
C VAL A 155 -0.67 2.69 7.32
N ILE A 156 -0.11 3.81 6.88
CA ILE A 156 1.00 3.89 5.94
C ILE A 156 2.23 4.37 6.69
N CYS A 157 3.25 3.53 6.72
CA CYS A 157 4.53 3.88 7.30
C CYS A 157 5.59 4.01 6.22
N HIS A 158 6.41 5.06 6.28
CA HIS A 158 7.51 5.32 5.35
C HIS A 158 8.80 5.53 6.11
N SER A 159 9.90 4.94 5.61
CA SER A 159 11.27 5.23 6.03
C SER A 159 12.10 5.61 4.82
N PRO A 160 12.78 6.76 4.82
CA PRO A 160 13.62 7.18 3.70
C PRO A 160 14.96 6.44 3.63
N THR A 161 15.25 5.57 4.61
CA THR A 161 16.49 4.78 4.66
C THR A 161 16.46 3.63 3.66
N ALA A 162 17.64 3.15 3.27
CA ALA A 162 17.77 1.98 2.42
C ALA A 162 17.55 0.63 3.17
N ASN A 163 17.16 0.70 4.44
CA ASN A 163 16.98 -0.48 5.28
C ASN A 163 15.49 -0.80 5.46
N PHE A 164 15.03 -1.92 4.92
CA PHE A 164 13.64 -2.36 5.02
C PHE A 164 13.19 -2.61 6.47
N SER A 165 14.10 -3.03 7.37
CA SER A 165 13.76 -3.26 8.78
C SER A 165 13.28 -1.99 9.51
N ASP A 166 13.70 -0.81 9.05
CA ASP A 166 13.32 0.46 9.69
C ASP A 166 11.83 0.75 9.49
N VAL A 167 11.30 0.50 8.28
CA VAL A 167 9.87 0.67 8.01
C VAL A 167 9.03 -0.40 8.70
N ILE A 168 9.54 -1.64 8.82
CA ILE A 168 8.88 -2.71 9.61
C ILE A 168 8.75 -2.28 11.08
N THR A 169 9.84 -1.82 11.68
CA THR A 169 9.86 -1.34 13.07
C THR A 169 8.87 -0.21 13.29
N ARG A 170 8.83 0.75 12.36
CA ARG A 170 7.88 1.86 12.39
C ARG A 170 6.43 1.39 12.27
N SER A 171 6.16 0.45 11.36
CA SER A 171 4.81 -0.10 11.17
C SER A 171 4.33 -0.86 12.39
N ARG A 172 5.19 -1.66 13.02
CA ARG A 172 4.87 -2.37 14.27
C ARG A 172 4.55 -1.40 15.40
N ARG A 173 5.36 -0.34 15.57
CA ARG A 173 5.10 0.71 16.55
C ARG A 173 3.76 1.38 16.28
N ALA A 174 3.52 1.84 15.05
CA ALA A 174 2.28 2.50 14.69
C ALA A 174 1.05 1.63 14.97
N LEU A 175 1.08 0.34 14.62
CA LEU A 175 -0.03 -0.56 14.93
C LEU A 175 -0.19 -0.80 16.44
N SER A 176 0.89 -0.75 17.24
CA SER A 176 0.78 -0.88 18.70
C SER A 176 0.22 0.37 19.39
N GLU A 177 0.36 1.53 18.75
CA GLU A 177 -0.18 2.80 19.23
C GLU A 177 -1.64 3.03 18.78
N PHE A 178 -2.14 2.25 17.81
CA PHE A 178 -3.52 2.39 17.34
C PHE A 178 -4.50 1.81 18.36
N ARG A 179 -5.16 2.67 19.12
CA ARG A 179 -6.19 2.25 20.07
C ARG A 179 -7.55 2.21 19.40
N LEU A 180 -8.09 1.00 19.30
CA LEU A 180 -9.43 0.71 18.78
C LEU A 180 -10.14 -0.17 19.79
N GLU A 181 -11.31 0.28 20.27
CA GLU A 181 -12.13 -0.48 21.22
C GLU A 181 -13.59 -0.46 20.74
N GLY A 182 -14.33 -1.54 21.02
CA GLY A 182 -15.75 -1.68 20.71
C GLY A 182 -16.05 -2.38 19.39
N ALA A 183 -15.01 -2.75 18.62
CA ALA A 183 -15.14 -3.63 17.45
C ALA A 183 -13.91 -4.52 17.32
N ASP A 184 -14.11 -5.71 16.80
CA ASP A 184 -13.00 -6.61 16.46
C ASP A 184 -12.29 -6.12 15.21
N VAL A 185 -10.95 -6.09 15.27
CA VAL A 185 -10.07 -5.65 14.18
C VAL A 185 -8.86 -6.58 14.03
N ASN A 186 -8.28 -6.61 12.83
CA ASN A 186 -7.18 -7.51 12.48
C ASN A 186 -5.77 -7.01 12.90
N ILE A 187 -5.65 -6.02 13.78
CA ILE A 187 -4.35 -5.41 14.16
C ILE A 187 -3.35 -6.48 14.65
N SER A 188 -3.79 -7.39 15.53
CA SER A 188 -2.92 -8.45 16.06
C SER A 188 -2.37 -9.36 14.95
N PHE A 189 -3.18 -9.68 13.94
CA PHE A 189 -2.75 -10.45 12.77
C PHE A 189 -1.71 -9.68 11.95
N LEU A 190 -1.92 -8.39 11.70
CA LEU A 190 -0.96 -7.54 11.00
C LEU A 190 0.38 -7.43 11.75
N GLN A 191 0.33 -7.30 13.08
CA GLN A 191 1.54 -7.30 13.91
C GLN A 191 2.31 -8.62 13.84
N ASN A 192 1.61 -9.76 13.78
CA ASN A 192 2.21 -11.07 13.60
C ASN A 192 2.92 -11.19 12.25
N ILE A 193 2.30 -10.72 11.15
CA ILE A 193 2.92 -10.69 9.83
C ILE A 193 4.20 -9.85 9.87
N LEU A 194 4.14 -8.62 10.38
CA LEU A 194 5.28 -7.72 10.47
C LEU A 194 6.40 -8.25 11.40
N GLY A 195 6.05 -9.13 12.34
CA GLY A 195 6.99 -9.82 13.22
C GLY A 195 7.60 -11.09 12.62
N HIS A 196 7.06 -11.59 11.50
CA HIS A 196 7.52 -12.85 10.92
C HIS A 196 8.88 -12.66 10.24
N LYS A 197 9.80 -13.60 10.48
CA LYS A 197 11.17 -13.50 9.98
C LYS A 197 11.25 -13.52 8.44
N ASP A 198 10.38 -14.29 7.78
CA ASP A 198 10.40 -14.40 6.33
C ASP A 198 9.91 -13.10 5.68
N PHE A 199 8.90 -12.44 6.27
CA PHE A 199 8.51 -11.09 5.85
C PHE A 199 9.67 -10.10 5.99
N ALA A 200 10.36 -10.10 7.13
CA ALA A 200 11.52 -9.23 7.38
C ALA A 200 12.70 -9.49 6.41
N GLN A 201 12.84 -10.73 5.93
CA GLN A 201 13.84 -11.14 4.95
C GLN A 201 13.37 -11.07 3.49
N SER A 202 12.15 -10.56 3.25
CA SER A 202 11.52 -10.52 1.91
C SER A 202 11.41 -11.90 1.25
N LYS A 203 11.25 -12.94 2.05
CA LYS A 203 11.01 -14.33 1.61
C LYS A 203 9.52 -14.61 1.65
N VAL A 204 8.79 -14.02 0.72
CA VAL A 204 7.33 -14.12 0.59
C VAL A 204 6.96 -14.55 -0.82
#